data_f522699dd9f6ae3ee1f9ce7d5a9e2e66
#
_entry.id   f522699dd9f6ae3ee1f9ce7d5a9e2e66
#
_cell.length_a   1.000
_cell.length_b   1.000
_cell.length_c   1.000
_cell.angle_alpha   90.00
_cell.angle_beta   90.00
_cell.angle_gamma   90.00
#
_symmetry.space_group_name_H-M   'P 1'
#
loop_
_entity.id
_entity.type
_entity.pdbx_description
1 polymer ?
#
loop_
_entity_poly.entity_id
_entity_poly.type
_entity_poly.pdbx_seq_one_letter_code
_entity_poly.pdbx_strand_id
1 'polypeptide(L)'
;MRRLHFIMFLVVCAAVFCGCKKTKPEIIPVVEATESRIDTLVSLQPEEIIREQPLKGADIQLNHSLLYDKHTLTDEYPHGDTVRSFQWETIRKCLAFIENMQGDSARWVVLKNYKNMNREAPLVGKFVRNVYGRVADTLGVERYQSVPLYFESDSIVPVRYGRDGSLAWLRESRGGFHKIELVTIDGQWLVPLRYVKILSDTVAFHHVAFVDRRNQNIAVLERLNRGEWAIRSMNPATTGMRRPPYAQETPLGMFLVQEKKRKMYFLKDGGSKTAGYAPYASRFTNGAYIHGVPVNLPATAEIEYSWSLGTTPRSHMCVRNATSHAKFVYEYLPTELSLVVVIE
;
A
#
# COMPACT_ATOMS: atom_id res chain seq x y z
N MET A 1 14.49 49.66 30.23
CA MET A 1 14.45 50.75 29.24
C MET A 1 15.31 50.37 28.05
N ARG A 2 14.69 49.94 26.92
CA ARG A 2 15.25 50.03 25.55
C ARG A 2 14.08 49.86 24.58
N ARG A 3 13.99 50.83 23.68
CA ARG A 3 12.84 51.20 22.87
C ARG A 3 12.65 50.26 21.68
N LEU A 4 11.41 49.93 21.39
CA LEU A 4 10.87 49.37 20.13
C LEU A 4 11.07 50.36 18.99
N HIS A 5 11.52 49.89 17.82
CA HIS A 5 11.40 50.62 16.56
C HIS A 5 10.52 49.83 15.62
N PHE A 6 9.36 50.41 15.33
CA PHE A 6 8.37 49.98 14.35
C PHE A 6 8.77 50.62 13.01
N ILE A 7 9.03 49.82 11.98
CA ILE A 7 9.20 50.30 10.62
C ILE A 7 7.97 49.90 9.83
N MET A 8 7.21 50.95 9.44
CA MET A 8 6.02 50.88 8.62
C MET A 8 6.44 51.05 7.16
N PHE A 9 6.23 50.01 6.33
CA PHE A 9 6.43 50.12 4.88
C PHE A 9 5.12 50.53 4.21
N LEU A 10 5.15 51.72 3.61
CA LEU A 10 4.06 52.29 2.80
C LEU A 10 4.21 51.76 1.38
N VAL A 11 3.20 51.02 0.88
CA VAL A 11 3.14 50.61 -0.53
C VAL A 11 2.23 51.60 -1.28
N VAL A 12 2.86 52.32 -2.20
CA VAL A 12 2.15 53.24 -3.12
C VAL A 12 1.61 52.44 -4.32
N CYS A 13 0.29 52.40 -4.49
CA CYS A 13 -0.35 51.88 -5.69
C CYS A 13 -0.42 52.99 -6.76
N ALA A 14 0.31 52.81 -7.85
CA ALA A 14 0.14 53.63 -9.05
C ALA A 14 -0.95 53.01 -9.94
N ALA A 15 -2.04 53.74 -10.12
CA ALA A 15 -3.12 53.41 -11.07
C ALA A 15 -2.72 53.88 -12.47
N VAL A 16 -2.62 52.96 -13.40
CA VAL A 16 -2.48 53.26 -14.83
C VAL A 16 -3.85 53.24 -15.48
N PHE A 17 -4.35 54.43 -15.89
CA PHE A 17 -5.53 54.55 -16.74
C PHE A 17 -5.16 54.22 -18.18
N CYS A 18 -5.76 53.20 -18.76
CA CYS A 18 -5.69 52.91 -20.18
C CYS A 18 -7.06 53.18 -20.80
N GLY A 19 -7.10 54.22 -21.66
CA GLY A 19 -8.33 54.71 -22.30
C GLY A 19 -8.82 53.77 -23.41
N CYS A 20 -10.06 53.34 -23.34
CA CYS A 20 -10.76 52.64 -24.43
C CYS A 20 -11.24 53.60 -25.49
N LYS A 21 -10.71 53.50 -26.71
CA LYS A 21 -11.33 54.10 -27.93
C LYS A 21 -12.47 53.19 -28.41
N LYS A 22 -13.69 53.75 -28.49
CA LYS A 22 -14.86 53.14 -29.14
C LYS A 22 -14.69 53.18 -30.65
N THR A 23 -14.61 52.05 -31.31
CA THR A 23 -14.81 51.88 -32.75
C THR A 23 -16.24 51.42 -33.02
N LYS A 24 -16.89 52.07 -33.98
CA LYS A 24 -18.26 51.76 -34.47
C LYS A 24 -18.25 50.42 -35.21
N PRO A 25 -19.34 49.63 -35.16
CA PRO A 25 -19.47 48.42 -35.98
C PRO A 25 -19.75 48.76 -37.43
N GLU A 26 -18.98 48.17 -38.33
CA GLU A 26 -19.18 48.18 -39.77
C GLU A 26 -20.19 47.09 -40.13
N ILE A 27 -21.20 47.48 -40.92
CA ILE A 27 -22.29 46.61 -41.40
C ILE A 27 -21.78 45.84 -42.62
N ILE A 28 -21.63 44.51 -42.50
CA ILE A 28 -21.32 43.60 -43.61
C ILE A 28 -22.66 43.10 -44.19
N PRO A 29 -22.86 43.11 -45.51
CA PRO A 29 -24.14 42.71 -46.14
C PRO A 29 -24.34 41.18 -46.05
N VAL A 30 -25.61 40.84 -45.78
CA VAL A 30 -26.09 39.44 -45.75
C VAL A 30 -26.10 38.93 -47.21
N VAL A 31 -25.31 37.86 -47.44
CA VAL A 31 -25.40 37.05 -48.65
C VAL A 31 -26.39 35.93 -48.36
N GLU A 32 -27.51 35.88 -49.04
CA GLU A 32 -28.43 34.75 -49.07
C GLU A 32 -27.70 33.52 -49.62
N ALA A 33 -27.52 32.50 -48.77
CA ALA A 33 -27.05 31.19 -49.19
C ALA A 33 -28.24 30.23 -49.26
N THR A 34 -28.45 29.75 -50.45
CA THR A 34 -29.39 28.72 -50.87
C THR A 34 -29.28 27.47 -49.99
N GLU A 35 -30.46 27.00 -49.56
CA GLU A 35 -30.65 25.69 -48.93
C GLU A 35 -30.14 24.57 -49.84
N SER A 36 -29.11 23.86 -49.42
CA SER A 36 -28.83 22.51 -49.89
C SER A 36 -28.99 21.57 -48.69
N ARG A 37 -30.07 20.76 -48.74
CA ARG A 37 -30.33 19.65 -47.87
C ARG A 37 -29.11 18.71 -47.86
N ILE A 38 -28.53 18.49 -46.69
CA ILE A 38 -27.74 17.30 -46.42
C ILE A 38 -28.35 16.66 -45.17
N ASP A 39 -29.34 15.80 -45.42
CA ASP A 39 -29.72 14.74 -44.50
C ASP A 39 -28.60 13.72 -44.45
N THR A 40 -27.80 13.82 -43.44
CA THR A 40 -27.00 12.67 -42.96
C THR A 40 -26.87 12.82 -41.46
N LEU A 41 -27.92 12.50 -40.74
CA LEU A 41 -27.86 12.13 -39.33
C LEU A 41 -27.05 10.83 -39.24
N VAL A 42 -25.75 11.00 -39.11
CA VAL A 42 -24.92 9.91 -38.59
C VAL A 42 -25.33 9.74 -37.12
N SER A 43 -26.21 8.80 -36.89
CA SER A 43 -26.49 8.26 -35.56
C SER A 43 -25.18 7.73 -35.01
N LEU A 44 -24.49 8.54 -34.18
CA LEU A 44 -23.46 8.09 -33.32
C LEU A 44 -24.15 7.15 -32.30
N GLN A 45 -24.12 5.85 -32.59
CA GLN A 45 -24.43 4.86 -31.59
C GLN A 45 -23.46 5.08 -30.44
N PRO A 46 -23.92 5.08 -29.18
CA PRO A 46 -23.00 5.11 -28.05
C PRO A 46 -22.05 3.92 -28.23
N GLU A 47 -20.75 4.16 -28.29
CA GLU A 47 -19.77 3.08 -28.20
C GLU A 47 -20.12 2.29 -26.96
N GLU A 48 -20.59 1.06 -27.15
CA GLU A 48 -20.78 0.11 -26.07
C GLU A 48 -19.41 -0.04 -25.42
N ILE A 49 -19.23 0.51 -24.23
CA ILE A 49 -18.01 0.30 -23.43
C ILE A 49 -17.98 -1.20 -23.16
N ILE A 50 -17.23 -1.93 -23.97
CA ILE A 50 -16.98 -3.37 -23.77
C ILE A 50 -16.27 -3.49 -22.43
N ARG A 51 -17.02 -3.72 -21.36
CA ARG A 51 -16.44 -4.03 -20.06
C ARG A 51 -15.74 -5.37 -20.17
N GLU A 52 -14.43 -5.34 -20.10
CA GLU A 52 -13.63 -6.56 -20.08
C GLU A 52 -14.12 -7.50 -18.97
N GLN A 53 -14.26 -8.77 -19.31
CA GLN A 53 -14.67 -9.78 -18.33
C GLN A 53 -13.65 -9.86 -17.17
N PRO A 54 -14.13 -9.99 -15.92
CA PRO A 54 -13.25 -10.15 -14.77
C PRO A 54 -12.38 -11.40 -14.91
N LEU A 55 -11.09 -11.26 -14.67
CA LEU A 55 -10.14 -12.37 -14.67
C LEU A 55 -10.37 -13.28 -13.46
N LYS A 56 -10.18 -14.58 -13.67
CA LYS A 56 -10.11 -15.60 -12.61
C LYS A 56 -8.66 -16.05 -12.43
N GLY A 57 -8.35 -16.74 -11.33
CA GLY A 57 -7.01 -17.26 -11.11
C GLY A 57 -6.48 -18.14 -12.25
N ALA A 58 -7.36 -18.88 -12.91
CA ALA A 58 -7.01 -19.73 -14.09
C ALA A 58 -6.57 -18.91 -15.31
N ASP A 59 -6.99 -17.65 -15.41
CA ASP A 59 -6.66 -16.77 -16.54
C ASP A 59 -5.28 -16.09 -16.35
N ILE A 60 -4.69 -16.23 -15.16
CA ILE A 60 -3.39 -15.64 -14.86
C ILE A 60 -2.25 -16.55 -15.34
N GLN A 61 -1.43 -16.02 -16.21
CA GLN A 61 -0.20 -16.66 -16.72
C GLN A 61 0.99 -16.20 -15.87
N LEU A 62 1.78 -17.16 -15.39
CA LEU A 62 3.01 -16.91 -14.65
C LEU A 62 4.22 -17.39 -15.46
N ASN A 63 5.12 -16.47 -15.78
CA ASN A 63 6.32 -16.75 -16.54
C ASN A 63 7.55 -16.66 -15.63
N HIS A 64 8.33 -17.74 -15.51
CA HIS A 64 9.60 -17.74 -14.80
C HIS A 64 10.61 -16.90 -15.59
N SER A 65 10.90 -15.69 -15.12
CA SER A 65 11.85 -14.75 -15.70
C SER A 65 12.57 -14.02 -14.58
N LEU A 66 13.43 -14.77 -13.86
CA LEU A 66 14.10 -14.29 -12.66
C LEU A 66 15.07 -13.16 -13.00
N LEU A 67 14.99 -12.09 -12.21
CA LEU A 67 15.97 -10.99 -12.18
C LEU A 67 16.91 -11.13 -10.97
N TYR A 68 16.51 -11.96 -10.02
CA TYR A 68 17.31 -12.33 -8.86
C TYR A 68 17.27 -13.86 -8.71
N ASP A 69 18.42 -14.50 -8.81
CA ASP A 69 18.59 -15.95 -8.86
C ASP A 69 19.44 -16.54 -7.70
N LYS A 70 19.93 -15.67 -6.77
CA LYS A 70 20.71 -16.14 -5.64
C LYS A 70 19.80 -16.69 -4.53
N HIS A 71 20.15 -17.84 -3.95
CA HIS A 71 19.36 -18.55 -2.94
C HIS A 71 17.92 -18.88 -3.42
N THR A 72 17.75 -19.06 -4.71
CA THR A 72 16.44 -19.34 -5.32
C THR A 72 15.94 -20.71 -4.92
N LEU A 73 14.66 -20.80 -4.58
CA LEU A 73 13.92 -22.04 -4.36
C LEU A 73 13.27 -22.50 -5.68
N THR A 74 13.07 -23.79 -5.81
CA THR A 74 12.20 -24.39 -6.83
C THR A 74 10.74 -24.29 -6.41
N ASP A 75 9.80 -24.57 -7.31
CA ASP A 75 8.36 -24.53 -7.02
C ASP A 75 7.99 -25.41 -5.82
N GLU A 76 8.64 -26.56 -5.72
CA GLU A 76 8.62 -27.44 -4.56
C GLU A 76 10.05 -27.62 -4.05
N TYR A 77 10.24 -27.61 -2.73
CA TYR A 77 11.55 -27.70 -2.12
C TYR A 77 11.52 -28.49 -0.80
N PRO A 78 12.57 -29.21 -0.46
CA PRO A 78 12.63 -30.02 0.77
C PRO A 78 12.67 -29.14 2.02
N HIS A 79 11.99 -29.58 3.08
CA HIS A 79 12.02 -28.98 4.40
C HIS A 79 11.94 -30.05 5.49
N GLY A 80 13.09 -30.44 6.06
CA GLY A 80 13.17 -31.61 6.93
C GLY A 80 12.63 -32.86 6.22
N ASP A 81 11.69 -33.55 6.84
CA ASP A 81 11.04 -34.75 6.29
C ASP A 81 9.81 -34.42 5.42
N THR A 82 9.58 -33.15 5.10
CA THR A 82 8.43 -32.67 4.33
C THR A 82 8.85 -31.91 3.09
N VAL A 83 7.88 -31.66 2.20
CA VAL A 83 8.04 -30.79 1.04
C VAL A 83 7.21 -29.54 1.25
N ARG A 84 7.79 -28.38 0.97
CA ARG A 84 7.11 -27.10 0.89
C ARG A 84 7.02 -26.64 -0.56
N SER A 85 6.07 -25.78 -0.86
CA SER A 85 5.87 -25.25 -2.20
C SER A 85 5.48 -23.77 -2.17
N PHE A 86 5.57 -23.12 -3.32
CA PHE A 86 4.88 -21.86 -3.53
C PHE A 86 3.40 -22.11 -3.79
N GLN A 87 2.53 -21.35 -3.14
CA GLN A 87 1.08 -21.46 -3.28
C GLN A 87 0.58 -20.78 -4.58
N TRP A 88 1.04 -21.25 -5.74
CA TRP A 88 0.77 -20.59 -7.03
C TRP A 88 -0.72 -20.42 -7.33
N GLU A 89 -1.57 -21.36 -6.93
CA GLU A 89 -3.02 -21.19 -7.10
C GLU A 89 -3.58 -20.01 -6.30
N THR A 90 -3.16 -19.87 -5.04
CA THR A 90 -3.53 -18.73 -4.18
C THR A 90 -2.97 -17.43 -4.74
N ILE A 91 -1.71 -17.44 -5.20
CA ILE A 91 -1.06 -16.29 -5.83
C ILE A 91 -1.83 -15.85 -7.08
N ARG A 92 -2.19 -16.78 -7.99
CA ARG A 92 -3.00 -16.46 -9.17
C ARG A 92 -4.35 -15.86 -8.83
N LYS A 93 -5.04 -16.37 -7.81
CA LYS A 93 -6.32 -15.80 -7.35
C LYS A 93 -6.13 -14.36 -6.84
N CYS A 94 -5.07 -14.09 -6.08
CA CYS A 94 -4.75 -12.74 -5.62
C CYS A 94 -4.37 -11.82 -6.79
N LEU A 95 -3.62 -12.29 -7.78
CA LEU A 95 -3.26 -11.51 -8.96
C LEU A 95 -4.48 -11.18 -9.82
N ALA A 96 -5.39 -12.14 -10.04
CA ALA A 96 -6.66 -11.89 -10.72
C ALA A 96 -7.48 -10.82 -10.00
N PHE A 97 -7.53 -10.87 -8.66
CA PHE A 97 -8.16 -9.83 -7.87
C PHE A 97 -7.48 -8.46 -8.06
N ILE A 98 -6.14 -8.39 -8.06
CA ILE A 98 -5.38 -7.16 -8.31
C ILE A 98 -5.66 -6.61 -9.71
N GLU A 99 -5.70 -7.45 -10.74
CA GLU A 99 -6.06 -7.04 -12.09
C GLU A 99 -7.48 -6.42 -12.15
N ASN A 100 -8.44 -7.12 -11.57
CA ASN A 100 -9.84 -6.69 -11.60
C ASN A 100 -10.05 -5.40 -10.81
N MET A 101 -9.41 -5.26 -9.64
CA MET A 101 -9.53 -4.06 -8.83
C MET A 101 -8.92 -2.82 -9.50
N GLN A 102 -7.92 -2.97 -10.36
CA GLN A 102 -7.32 -1.87 -11.11
C GLN A 102 -8.19 -1.37 -12.27
N GLY A 103 -9.14 -2.18 -12.73
CA GLY A 103 -10.15 -1.79 -13.71
C GLY A 103 -11.25 -0.88 -13.16
N ASP A 104 -11.35 -0.71 -11.83
CA ASP A 104 -12.30 0.23 -11.22
C ASP A 104 -11.76 1.67 -11.34
N SER A 105 -12.59 2.58 -11.84
CA SER A 105 -12.27 4.01 -12.00
C SER A 105 -12.14 4.77 -10.66
N ALA A 106 -12.25 4.11 -9.54
CA ALA A 106 -12.18 4.72 -8.22
C ALA A 106 -10.75 5.16 -7.86
N ARG A 107 -10.65 6.28 -7.14
CA ARG A 107 -9.38 6.80 -6.64
C ARG A 107 -8.82 5.96 -5.49
N TRP A 108 -7.56 5.59 -5.59
CA TRP A 108 -6.86 4.84 -4.56
C TRP A 108 -6.46 5.69 -3.36
N VAL A 109 -6.63 5.12 -2.18
CA VAL A 109 -6.17 5.68 -0.92
C VAL A 109 -5.49 4.60 -0.06
N VAL A 110 -4.63 5.02 0.87
CA VAL A 110 -3.98 4.15 1.83
C VAL A 110 -4.20 4.66 3.24
N LEU A 111 -4.45 3.75 4.18
CA LEU A 111 -4.55 4.08 5.60
C LEU A 111 -3.18 4.38 6.19
N LYS A 112 -3.08 5.45 6.97
CA LYS A 112 -1.81 5.97 7.52
C LYS A 112 -1.94 6.26 9.00
N ASN A 113 -1.27 5.44 9.82
CA ASN A 113 -1.14 5.74 11.25
C ASN A 113 0.09 5.09 11.91
N TYR A 114 1.16 4.89 11.16
CA TYR A 114 2.42 4.36 11.71
C TYR A 114 2.85 5.12 12.97
N LYS A 115 3.16 4.39 14.05
CA LYS A 115 3.52 4.95 15.36
C LYS A 115 2.51 5.98 15.92
N ASN A 116 1.23 5.84 15.57
CA ASN A 116 0.16 6.77 15.94
C ASN A 116 0.45 8.24 15.52
N MET A 117 1.17 8.46 14.42
CA MET A 117 1.56 9.80 13.94
C MET A 117 0.35 10.70 13.65
N ASN A 118 -0.81 10.10 13.34
CA ASN A 118 -2.08 10.80 13.13
C ASN A 118 -3.00 10.72 14.36
N ARG A 119 -2.42 10.54 15.55
CA ARG A 119 -3.04 10.28 16.86
C ARG A 119 -3.50 8.83 17.01
N GLU A 120 -3.55 8.38 18.25
CA GLU A 120 -4.08 7.07 18.57
C GLU A 120 -5.58 7.01 18.25
N ALA A 121 -6.04 5.95 17.60
CA ALA A 121 -7.44 5.76 17.27
C ALA A 121 -8.32 5.76 18.54
N PRO A 122 -9.54 6.32 18.52
CA PRO A 122 -10.50 6.16 19.62
C PRO A 122 -10.77 4.68 19.89
N LEU A 123 -11.30 4.38 21.09
CA LEU A 123 -11.75 3.02 21.40
C LEU A 123 -12.96 2.65 20.54
N VAL A 124 -12.94 1.43 19.98
CA VAL A 124 -14.14 0.87 19.35
C VAL A 124 -15.19 0.52 20.40
N GLY A 125 -16.45 0.52 20.02
CA GLY A 125 -17.57 0.25 20.93
C GLY A 125 -17.47 -1.11 21.64
N LYS A 126 -16.92 -2.12 20.96
CA LYS A 126 -16.61 -3.44 21.56
C LYS A 126 -15.15 -3.76 21.30
N PHE A 127 -14.34 -3.82 22.34
CA PHE A 127 -12.93 -4.16 22.27
C PHE A 127 -12.58 -5.33 23.17
N VAL A 128 -11.46 -5.98 22.86
CA VAL A 128 -10.88 -7.06 23.66
C VAL A 128 -9.42 -6.70 23.98
N ARG A 129 -8.88 -7.31 25.04
CA ARG A 129 -7.43 -7.34 25.25
C ARG A 129 -6.89 -8.65 24.70
N ASN A 130 -6.00 -8.54 23.73
CA ASN A 130 -5.39 -9.72 23.12
C ASN A 130 -4.33 -10.35 24.05
N VAL A 131 -3.71 -11.44 23.60
CA VAL A 131 -2.66 -12.16 24.34
C VAL A 131 -1.41 -11.32 24.65
N TYR A 132 -1.25 -10.18 24.00
CA TYR A 132 -0.19 -9.19 24.24
C TYR A 132 -0.60 -8.10 25.25
N GLY A 133 -1.79 -8.19 25.85
CA GLY A 133 -2.35 -7.18 26.73
C GLY A 133 -2.80 -5.89 26.02
N ARG A 134 -2.79 -5.88 24.68
CA ARG A 134 -3.11 -4.72 23.86
C ARG A 134 -4.59 -4.68 23.52
N VAL A 135 -5.14 -3.47 23.41
CA VAL A 135 -6.52 -3.25 22.96
C VAL A 135 -6.62 -3.59 21.48
N ALA A 136 -7.58 -4.44 21.14
CA ALA A 136 -7.91 -4.83 19.77
C ALA A 136 -9.43 -4.80 19.57
N ASP A 137 -9.89 -4.70 18.34
CA ASP A 137 -11.29 -4.95 17.99
C ASP A 137 -11.61 -6.45 18.12
N THR A 138 -12.88 -6.81 17.96
CA THR A 138 -13.34 -8.20 18.10
C THR A 138 -12.81 -9.15 17.03
N LEU A 139 -12.19 -8.62 15.98
CA LEU A 139 -11.55 -9.39 14.89
C LEU A 139 -10.02 -9.40 15.01
N GLY A 140 -9.49 -8.90 16.14
CA GLY A 140 -8.07 -8.99 16.47
C GLY A 140 -7.18 -7.91 15.85
N VAL A 141 -7.75 -6.86 15.23
CA VAL A 141 -6.94 -5.73 14.78
C VAL A 141 -6.65 -4.81 15.96
N GLU A 142 -5.36 -4.64 16.28
CA GLU A 142 -4.93 -3.81 17.39
C GLU A 142 -5.20 -2.33 17.14
N ARG A 143 -5.53 -1.60 18.22
CA ARG A 143 -5.72 -0.15 18.21
C ARG A 143 -4.45 0.62 17.83
N TYR A 144 -3.31 0.17 18.37
CA TYR A 144 -2.02 0.82 18.15
C TYR A 144 -1.60 0.78 16.68
N GLN A 145 -1.26 1.93 16.12
CA GLN A 145 -0.91 2.14 14.71
C GLN A 145 -2.05 1.79 13.74
N SER A 146 -3.29 1.84 14.19
CA SER A 146 -4.47 1.56 13.39
C SER A 146 -5.35 2.80 13.23
N VAL A 147 -6.26 2.72 12.30
CA VAL A 147 -7.17 3.76 11.88
C VAL A 147 -8.58 3.39 12.32
N PRO A 148 -9.37 4.30 12.94
CA PRO A 148 -10.73 3.99 13.32
C PRO A 148 -11.65 3.93 12.10
N LEU A 149 -12.47 2.88 12.03
CA LEU A 149 -13.49 2.67 10.99
C LEU A 149 -14.87 2.86 11.61
N TYR A 150 -15.65 3.78 11.06
CA TYR A 150 -16.99 4.10 11.52
C TYR A 150 -18.04 3.66 10.50
N PHE A 151 -19.24 3.32 10.97
CA PHE A 151 -20.40 3.22 10.09
C PHE A 151 -20.90 4.61 9.68
N GLU A 152 -21.54 4.68 8.51
CA GLU A 152 -22.15 5.94 8.04
C GLU A 152 -23.26 6.44 8.98
N SER A 153 -23.95 5.53 9.68
CA SER A 153 -25.00 5.82 10.65
C SER A 153 -24.47 6.33 12.01
N ASP A 154 -23.19 6.10 12.33
CA ASP A 154 -22.57 6.53 13.58
C ASP A 154 -21.10 6.88 13.35
N SER A 155 -20.80 8.17 13.30
CA SER A 155 -19.45 8.72 13.17
C SER A 155 -18.80 9.10 14.52
N ILE A 156 -19.43 8.75 15.65
CA ILE A 156 -18.96 9.10 17.00
C ILE A 156 -18.10 7.96 17.57
N VAL A 157 -18.62 6.72 17.52
CA VAL A 157 -17.95 5.55 18.08
C VAL A 157 -17.49 4.63 16.94
N PRO A 158 -16.16 4.39 16.78
CA PRO A 158 -15.70 3.49 15.75
C PRO A 158 -16.11 2.04 16.06
N VAL A 159 -16.32 1.27 15.01
CA VAL A 159 -16.77 -0.13 15.11
C VAL A 159 -15.60 -1.09 15.00
N ARG A 160 -14.59 -0.73 14.17
CA ARG A 160 -13.42 -1.55 13.87
C ARG A 160 -12.15 -0.71 13.73
N TYR A 161 -11.03 -1.40 13.58
CA TYR A 161 -9.76 -0.80 13.21
C TYR A 161 -9.30 -1.27 11.82
N GLY A 162 -8.82 -0.33 11.01
CA GLY A 162 -8.09 -0.61 9.77
C GLY A 162 -6.57 -0.54 10.03
N ARG A 163 -5.79 -1.48 9.48
CA ARG A 163 -4.33 -1.48 9.66
C ARG A 163 -3.66 -0.36 8.84
N ASP A 164 -2.63 0.26 9.38
CA ASP A 164 -1.73 1.12 8.60
C ASP A 164 -1.22 0.37 7.36
N GLY A 165 -1.20 1.05 6.22
CA GLY A 165 -0.77 0.46 4.94
C GLY A 165 -1.85 -0.27 4.16
N SER A 166 -3.04 -0.49 4.73
CA SER A 166 -4.16 -1.10 4.01
C SER A 166 -4.63 -0.19 2.87
N LEU A 167 -4.86 -0.81 1.72
CA LEU A 167 -5.33 -0.16 0.50
C LEU A 167 -6.86 -0.07 0.49
N ALA A 168 -7.39 1.02 -0.06
CA ALA A 168 -8.83 1.23 -0.18
C ALA A 168 -9.18 2.09 -1.40
N TRP A 169 -10.44 2.02 -1.84
CA TRP A 169 -11.02 2.94 -2.79
C TRP A 169 -11.68 4.12 -2.07
N LEU A 170 -11.43 5.33 -2.54
CA LEU A 170 -12.14 6.53 -2.12
C LEU A 170 -13.47 6.61 -2.88
N ARG A 171 -14.58 6.63 -2.15
CA ARG A 171 -15.91 6.82 -2.73
C ARG A 171 -16.37 8.27 -2.62
N GLU A 172 -16.21 8.87 -1.46
CA GLU A 172 -16.68 10.24 -1.18
C GLU A 172 -15.81 10.91 -0.12
N SER A 173 -15.79 12.24 -0.10
CA SER A 173 -15.18 13.05 0.96
C SER A 173 -16.20 14.07 1.47
N ARG A 174 -16.61 13.95 2.74
CA ARG A 174 -17.65 14.80 3.33
C ARG A 174 -17.48 14.96 4.83
N GLY A 175 -17.74 16.16 5.36
CA GLY A 175 -17.86 16.40 6.80
C GLY A 175 -16.64 16.03 7.66
N GLY A 176 -15.42 16.15 7.12
CA GLY A 176 -14.19 15.77 7.84
C GLY A 176 -13.83 14.28 7.76
N PHE A 177 -14.56 13.51 6.96
CA PHE A 177 -14.34 12.08 6.71
C PHE A 177 -14.16 11.78 5.23
N HIS A 178 -13.44 10.69 4.97
CA HIS A 178 -13.49 9.95 3.72
C HIS A 178 -14.39 8.73 3.89
N LYS A 179 -15.29 8.50 2.94
CA LYS A 179 -16.02 7.24 2.77
C LYS A 179 -15.19 6.35 1.87
N ILE A 180 -14.76 5.21 2.38
CA ILE A 180 -13.84 4.29 1.70
C ILE A 180 -14.37 2.87 1.70
N GLU A 181 -13.87 2.07 0.76
CA GLU A 181 -14.01 0.61 0.74
C GLU A 181 -12.62 0.00 0.83
N LEU A 182 -12.37 -0.78 1.89
CA LEU A 182 -11.09 -1.46 2.07
C LEU A 182 -11.00 -2.68 1.16
N VAL A 183 -9.83 -2.90 0.58
CA VAL A 183 -9.57 -4.05 -0.31
C VAL A 183 -9.74 -5.40 0.39
N THR A 184 -9.46 -5.45 1.70
CA THR A 184 -9.44 -6.70 2.49
C THR A 184 -10.50 -6.77 3.57
N ILE A 185 -11.38 -5.79 3.66
CA ILE A 185 -12.45 -5.73 4.66
C ILE A 185 -13.73 -5.27 3.97
N ASP A 186 -14.73 -6.12 3.92
CA ASP A 186 -16.01 -5.80 3.30
C ASP A 186 -16.71 -4.62 3.97
N GLY A 187 -17.47 -3.89 3.17
CA GLY A 187 -18.30 -2.76 3.61
C GLY A 187 -17.72 -1.40 3.32
N GLN A 188 -18.58 -0.38 3.52
CA GLN A 188 -18.21 1.01 3.38
C GLN A 188 -17.95 1.62 4.76
N TRP A 189 -16.88 2.39 4.86
CA TRP A 189 -16.38 2.90 6.13
C TRP A 189 -16.14 4.40 6.06
N LEU A 190 -16.55 5.12 7.08
CA LEU A 190 -16.11 6.49 7.27
C LEU A 190 -14.78 6.49 8.04
N VAL A 191 -13.82 7.24 7.55
CA VAL A 191 -12.48 7.39 8.14
C VAL A 191 -12.12 8.86 8.21
N PRO A 192 -11.69 9.42 9.36
CA PRO A 192 -11.29 10.81 9.45
C PRO A 192 -10.14 11.14 8.49
N LEU A 193 -10.20 12.28 7.81
CA LEU A 193 -9.27 12.70 6.75
C LEU A 193 -7.80 12.49 7.11
N ARG A 194 -7.41 12.80 8.36
CA ARG A 194 -6.02 12.71 8.84
C ARG A 194 -5.41 11.32 8.77
N TYR A 195 -6.21 10.26 8.70
CA TYR A 195 -5.75 8.87 8.66
C TYR A 195 -5.62 8.31 7.25
N VAL A 196 -5.93 9.11 6.24
CA VAL A 196 -5.98 8.65 4.85
C VAL A 196 -5.01 9.47 4.01
N LYS A 197 -4.19 8.79 3.22
CA LYS A 197 -3.42 9.40 2.15
C LYS A 197 -4.03 9.03 0.80
N ILE A 198 -4.43 10.03 0.04
CA ILE A 198 -4.89 9.86 -1.34
C ILE A 198 -3.65 9.62 -2.22
N LEU A 199 -3.70 8.59 -3.07
CA LEU A 199 -2.66 8.30 -4.05
C LEU A 199 -2.92 9.08 -5.35
N SER A 200 -1.93 9.11 -6.25
CA SER A 200 -2.09 9.71 -7.57
C SER A 200 -3.19 8.99 -8.37
N ASP A 201 -3.91 9.72 -9.19
CA ASP A 201 -4.97 9.17 -10.07
C ASP A 201 -4.41 8.21 -11.14
N THR A 202 -3.07 8.23 -11.35
CA THR A 202 -2.37 7.36 -12.31
C THR A 202 -1.72 6.14 -11.67
N VAL A 203 -2.01 5.85 -10.39
CA VAL A 203 -1.41 4.70 -9.70
C VAL A 203 -1.88 3.39 -10.33
N ALA A 204 -0.91 2.59 -10.76
CA ALA A 204 -1.09 1.19 -11.14
C ALA A 204 -0.06 0.32 -10.42
N PHE A 205 -0.50 -0.84 -9.96
CA PHE A 205 0.34 -1.76 -9.20
C PHE A 205 0.93 -2.82 -10.14
N HIS A 206 2.16 -2.59 -10.59
CA HIS A 206 2.87 -3.51 -11.47
C HIS A 206 3.79 -4.48 -10.72
N HIS A 207 4.07 -4.24 -9.45
CA HIS A 207 5.01 -5.04 -8.66
C HIS A 207 4.32 -5.54 -7.38
N VAL A 208 4.42 -6.84 -7.14
CA VAL A 208 3.83 -7.48 -5.97
C VAL A 208 4.82 -8.44 -5.35
N ALA A 209 5.04 -8.34 -4.03
CA ALA A 209 5.72 -9.36 -3.25
C ALA A 209 4.68 -10.21 -2.51
N PHE A 210 4.67 -11.50 -2.77
CA PHE A 210 3.89 -12.48 -2.01
C PHE A 210 4.75 -13.08 -0.91
N VAL A 211 4.27 -13.02 0.31
CA VAL A 211 4.91 -13.59 1.49
C VAL A 211 4.02 -14.72 2.02
N ASP A 212 4.52 -15.94 1.99
CA ASP A 212 3.83 -17.12 2.48
C ASP A 212 4.26 -17.43 3.92
N ARG A 213 3.34 -17.26 4.87
CA ARG A 213 3.60 -17.54 6.28
C ARG A 213 3.70 -19.03 6.57
N ARG A 214 2.96 -19.87 5.85
CA ARG A 214 2.94 -21.33 6.04
C ARG A 214 4.21 -21.96 5.53
N ASN A 215 4.61 -21.65 4.31
CA ASN A 215 5.78 -22.27 3.67
C ASN A 215 7.08 -21.47 3.88
N GLN A 216 7.03 -20.30 4.55
CA GLN A 216 8.18 -19.46 4.87
C GLN A 216 9.01 -19.11 3.62
N ASN A 217 8.32 -18.63 2.59
CA ASN A 217 8.93 -18.18 1.35
C ASN A 217 8.39 -16.81 0.91
N ILE A 218 9.02 -16.24 -0.10
CA ILE A 218 8.62 -14.99 -0.74
C ILE A 218 8.85 -15.11 -2.24
N ALA A 219 7.88 -14.65 -3.03
CA ALA A 219 8.01 -14.47 -4.46
C ALA A 219 7.77 -13.00 -4.81
N VAL A 220 8.59 -12.44 -5.71
CA VAL A 220 8.37 -11.10 -6.28
C VAL A 220 7.91 -11.26 -7.71
N LEU A 221 6.81 -10.61 -8.06
CA LEU A 221 6.20 -10.69 -9.38
C LEU A 221 6.04 -9.29 -9.97
N GLU A 222 6.13 -9.23 -11.30
CA GLU A 222 5.93 -8.04 -12.10
C GLU A 222 4.87 -8.28 -13.17
N ARG A 223 3.94 -7.35 -13.29
CA ARG A 223 2.92 -7.33 -14.34
C ARG A 223 3.54 -6.96 -15.67
N LEU A 224 3.44 -7.83 -16.66
CA LEU A 224 3.85 -7.56 -18.03
C LEU A 224 2.69 -6.99 -18.85
N ASN A 225 1.56 -7.70 -18.84
CA ASN A 225 0.32 -7.34 -19.50
C ASN A 225 -0.87 -7.72 -18.59
N ARG A 226 -2.08 -7.44 -19.02
CA ARG A 226 -3.28 -7.90 -18.35
C ARG A 226 -3.31 -9.43 -18.30
N GLY A 227 -3.31 -9.97 -17.08
CA GLY A 227 -3.28 -11.43 -16.85
C GLY A 227 -1.92 -12.10 -17.02
N GLU A 228 -0.87 -11.38 -17.47
CA GLU A 228 0.47 -11.92 -17.63
C GLU A 228 1.44 -11.33 -16.60
N TRP A 229 2.05 -12.21 -15.82
CA TRP A 229 2.98 -11.83 -14.75
C TRP A 229 4.29 -12.60 -14.85
N ALA A 230 5.39 -11.91 -14.65
CA ALA A 230 6.72 -12.50 -14.56
C ALA A 230 7.09 -12.73 -13.08
N ILE A 231 7.56 -13.92 -12.76
CA ILE A 231 8.18 -14.23 -11.49
C ILE A 231 9.62 -13.72 -11.54
N ARG A 232 9.95 -12.73 -10.69
CA ARG A 232 11.24 -12.03 -10.68
C ARG A 232 12.20 -12.56 -9.62
N SER A 233 11.66 -13.16 -8.53
CA SER A 233 12.47 -13.90 -7.55
C SER A 233 11.61 -14.91 -6.80
N MET A 234 12.24 -15.98 -6.29
CA MET A 234 11.65 -17.07 -5.50
C MET A 234 12.61 -17.45 -4.38
N ASN A 235 12.37 -16.99 -3.15
CA ASN A 235 13.38 -17.07 -2.10
C ASN A 235 12.83 -17.54 -0.75
N PRO A 236 13.67 -18.12 0.12
CA PRO A 236 13.29 -18.39 1.49
C PRO A 236 13.06 -17.08 2.24
N ALA A 237 12.04 -17.07 3.10
CA ALA A 237 11.71 -15.95 3.97
C ALA A 237 11.41 -16.45 5.38
N THR A 238 11.62 -15.62 6.39
CA THR A 238 11.27 -15.94 7.77
C THR A 238 10.35 -14.87 8.33
N THR A 239 9.12 -15.26 8.64
CA THR A 239 8.06 -14.36 9.09
C THR A 239 8.02 -14.20 10.61
N GLY A 240 7.11 -13.38 11.11
CA GLY A 240 6.88 -13.13 12.53
C GLY A 240 6.32 -14.34 13.26
N MET A 241 6.79 -14.55 14.50
CA MET A 241 6.30 -15.60 15.39
C MET A 241 5.31 -15.05 16.42
N ARG A 242 4.40 -15.89 16.89
CA ARG A 242 3.55 -15.58 18.04
C ARG A 242 4.30 -15.87 19.33
N ARG A 243 4.88 -14.84 19.95
CA ARG A 243 5.56 -14.93 21.25
C ARG A 243 5.34 -13.68 22.09
N PRO A 244 4.22 -13.61 22.84
CA PRO A 244 3.99 -12.49 23.78
C PRO A 244 5.13 -12.34 24.78
N PRO A 245 5.40 -11.12 25.27
CA PRO A 245 4.70 -9.86 24.93
C PRO A 245 5.32 -9.11 23.75
N TYR A 246 6.39 -9.61 23.10
CA TYR A 246 7.19 -8.81 22.17
C TYR A 246 7.02 -9.18 20.70
N ALA A 247 6.97 -10.48 20.37
CA ALA A 247 6.92 -10.91 18.99
C ALA A 247 5.49 -11.26 18.54
N GLN A 248 5.12 -10.77 17.39
CA GLN A 248 3.83 -10.99 16.73
C GLN A 248 4.01 -11.63 15.36
N GLU A 249 2.99 -12.33 14.93
CA GLU A 249 2.91 -12.87 13.57
C GLU A 249 2.88 -11.74 12.53
N THR A 250 3.46 -11.98 11.36
CA THR A 250 3.32 -11.09 10.22
C THR A 250 1.84 -10.99 9.84
N PRO A 251 1.23 -9.79 9.79
CA PRO A 251 -0.20 -9.65 9.51
C PRO A 251 -0.55 -10.16 8.11
N LEU A 252 -1.63 -10.95 8.01
CA LEU A 252 -2.23 -11.34 6.73
C LEU A 252 -2.90 -10.13 6.07
N GLY A 253 -2.93 -10.11 4.75
CA GLY A 253 -3.62 -9.10 3.97
C GLY A 253 -2.79 -8.53 2.83
N MET A 254 -3.33 -7.47 2.21
CA MET A 254 -2.71 -6.74 1.10
C MET A 254 -2.37 -5.32 1.55
N PHE A 255 -1.12 -4.94 1.40
CA PHE A 255 -0.58 -3.69 1.91
C PHE A 255 0.26 -2.98 0.86
N LEU A 256 0.30 -1.66 0.93
CA LEU A 256 1.17 -0.84 0.11
C LEU A 256 2.60 -0.81 0.67
N VAL A 257 3.62 -0.87 -0.18
CA VAL A 257 4.99 -0.53 0.23
C VAL A 257 5.05 0.98 0.52
N GLN A 258 5.28 1.36 1.79
CA GLN A 258 5.09 2.72 2.27
C GLN A 258 6.38 3.51 2.51
N GLU A 259 7.45 2.83 2.90
CA GLU A 259 8.69 3.47 3.34
C GLU A 259 9.88 2.54 3.11
N LYS A 260 11.04 3.11 2.83
CA LYS A 260 12.30 2.38 2.70
C LYS A 260 13.36 2.95 3.61
N LYS A 261 14.11 2.06 4.28
CA LYS A 261 15.25 2.41 5.13
C LYS A 261 16.45 1.57 4.77
N ARG A 262 17.58 2.18 4.42
CA ARG A 262 18.83 1.45 4.17
C ARG A 262 19.28 0.65 5.39
N LYS A 263 19.08 1.21 6.60
CA LYS A 263 19.25 0.56 7.91
C LYS A 263 18.03 0.88 8.78
N MET A 264 17.30 -0.14 9.19
CA MET A 264 16.21 -0.04 10.16
C MET A 264 16.77 -0.46 11.53
N TYR A 265 16.92 0.48 12.43
CA TYR A 265 17.37 0.20 13.81
C TYR A 265 16.23 -0.40 14.62
N PHE A 266 16.54 -1.42 15.43
CA PHE A 266 15.59 -2.03 16.35
C PHE A 266 16.12 -1.98 17.79
N LEU A 267 15.16 -1.99 18.73
CA LEU A 267 15.43 -1.91 20.15
C LEU A 267 15.53 -3.31 20.78
N LYS A 268 16.20 -3.40 21.93
CA LYS A 268 16.16 -4.59 22.77
C LYS A 268 14.73 -4.74 23.33
N ASP A 269 14.25 -5.98 23.38
CA ASP A 269 12.94 -6.31 23.95
C ASP A 269 12.82 -5.78 25.38
N GLY A 270 11.70 -5.06 25.64
CA GLY A 270 11.43 -4.44 26.94
C GLY A 270 12.31 -3.23 27.28
N GLY A 271 13.10 -2.72 26.35
CA GLY A 271 14.02 -1.61 26.59
C GLY A 271 13.99 -0.51 25.53
N SER A 272 14.75 0.56 25.78
CA SER A 272 14.93 1.70 24.86
C SER A 272 16.29 1.69 24.14
N LYS A 273 17.21 0.77 24.50
CA LYS A 273 18.54 0.70 23.89
C LYS A 273 18.46 0.03 22.52
N THR A 274 19.15 0.59 21.54
CA THR A 274 19.32 -0.03 20.22
C THR A 274 20.05 -1.37 20.39
N ALA A 275 19.45 -2.44 19.85
CA ALA A 275 20.03 -3.78 19.85
C ALA A 275 20.77 -4.12 18.55
N GLY A 276 20.41 -3.44 17.46
CA GLY A 276 21.02 -3.68 16.16
C GLY A 276 20.30 -2.94 15.03
N TYR A 277 20.55 -3.39 13.82
CA TYR A 277 19.85 -2.90 12.64
C TYR A 277 19.53 -4.03 11.66
N ALA A 278 18.53 -3.82 10.83
CA ALA A 278 18.19 -4.67 9.69
C ALA A 278 18.45 -3.88 8.39
N PRO A 279 19.23 -4.43 7.44
CA PRO A 279 19.55 -3.73 6.19
C PRO A 279 18.40 -3.83 5.18
N TYR A 280 18.31 -2.85 4.29
CA TYR A 280 17.38 -2.82 3.15
C TYR A 280 15.92 -3.08 3.53
N ALA A 281 15.41 -2.31 4.47
CA ALA A 281 14.09 -2.50 5.03
C ALA A 281 13.00 -1.76 4.22
N SER A 282 11.99 -2.49 3.74
CA SER A 282 10.81 -2.00 3.03
C SER A 282 9.57 -2.20 3.88
N ARG A 283 8.98 -1.12 4.42
CA ARG A 283 7.81 -1.15 5.30
C ARG A 283 6.53 -1.28 4.50
N PHE A 284 5.64 -2.17 4.93
CA PHE A 284 4.33 -2.35 4.30
C PHE A 284 3.15 -2.15 5.26
N THR A 285 3.22 -2.53 6.52
CA THR A 285 2.15 -2.29 7.51
C THR A 285 2.72 -2.12 8.90
N ASN A 286 2.12 -1.29 9.74
CA ASN A 286 2.55 -1.06 11.11
C ASN A 286 4.10 -1.01 11.22
N GLY A 287 4.69 -1.83 12.10
CA GLY A 287 6.14 -2.03 12.21
C GLY A 287 6.68 -3.21 11.40
N ALA A 288 5.94 -3.74 10.45
CA ALA A 288 6.36 -4.87 9.61
C ALA A 288 7.13 -4.38 8.37
N TYR A 289 8.31 -4.94 8.18
CA TYR A 289 9.23 -4.68 7.07
C TYR A 289 9.66 -5.98 6.41
N ILE A 290 9.90 -5.96 5.11
CA ILE A 290 10.76 -6.93 4.43
C ILE A 290 12.18 -6.40 4.55
N HIS A 291 13.14 -7.20 5.06
CA HIS A 291 14.51 -6.74 5.29
C HIS A 291 15.53 -7.89 5.28
N GLY A 292 16.82 -7.56 5.16
CA GLY A 292 17.91 -8.50 5.22
C GLY A 292 18.15 -9.10 6.61
N VAL A 293 19.14 -9.97 6.72
CA VAL A 293 19.50 -10.61 7.99
C VAL A 293 19.85 -9.53 9.02
N PRO A 294 19.21 -9.52 10.21
CA PRO A 294 19.52 -8.55 11.25
C PRO A 294 20.96 -8.65 11.75
N VAL A 295 21.59 -7.50 11.97
CA VAL A 295 22.92 -7.37 12.56
C VAL A 295 22.77 -6.87 13.99
N ASN A 296 23.17 -7.69 14.97
CA ASN A 296 23.13 -7.34 16.39
C ASN A 296 24.42 -6.61 16.81
N LEU A 297 24.27 -5.52 17.57
CA LEU A 297 25.42 -4.84 18.13
C LEU A 297 26.16 -5.75 19.15
N PRO A 298 27.51 -5.67 19.24
CA PRO A 298 28.39 -4.66 18.62
C PRO A 298 28.80 -4.94 17.16
N ALA A 299 28.35 -6.06 16.55
CA ALA A 299 28.67 -6.34 15.15
C ALA A 299 28.11 -5.25 14.22
N THR A 300 28.87 -4.92 13.17
CA THR A 300 28.51 -3.87 12.18
C THR A 300 28.45 -4.39 10.74
N ALA A 301 29.09 -5.54 10.48
CA ALA A 301 29.13 -6.15 9.15
C ALA A 301 27.78 -6.77 8.79
N GLU A 302 27.34 -6.56 7.56
CA GLU A 302 26.12 -7.18 7.04
C GLU A 302 26.35 -8.69 6.87
N ILE A 303 25.33 -9.46 7.26
CA ILE A 303 25.29 -10.91 7.15
C ILE A 303 24.47 -11.25 5.92
N GLU A 304 25.04 -11.97 4.96
CA GLU A 304 24.32 -12.29 3.72
C GLU A 304 23.17 -13.29 3.97
N TYR A 305 23.45 -14.36 4.71
CA TYR A 305 22.49 -15.45 4.86
C TYR A 305 22.44 -15.96 6.30
N SER A 306 21.28 -16.41 6.73
CA SER A 306 21.08 -17.10 8.01
C SER A 306 20.45 -18.46 7.75
N TRP A 307 20.96 -19.49 8.41
CA TRP A 307 20.42 -20.86 8.35
C TRP A 307 18.93 -20.94 8.73
N SER A 308 18.42 -19.97 9.45
CA SER A 308 17.02 -19.93 9.88
C SER A 308 16.05 -19.43 8.81
N LEU A 309 16.54 -18.92 7.66
CA LEU A 309 15.69 -18.47 6.57
C LEU A 309 14.93 -19.65 5.97
N GLY A 310 13.64 -19.46 5.74
CA GLY A 310 12.76 -20.49 5.17
C GLY A 310 12.41 -21.64 6.15
N THR A 311 12.83 -21.59 7.42
CA THR A 311 12.56 -22.69 8.39
C THR A 311 11.23 -22.48 9.11
N THR A 312 11.21 -21.72 10.18
CA THR A 312 10.04 -21.45 11.02
C THR A 312 9.91 -19.96 11.30
N PRO A 313 8.72 -19.45 11.64
CA PRO A 313 8.55 -18.05 12.06
C PRO A 313 9.45 -17.72 13.25
N ARG A 314 10.21 -16.59 13.19
CA ARG A 314 11.19 -16.21 14.22
C ARG A 314 11.32 -14.71 14.44
N SER A 315 10.71 -13.89 13.61
CA SER A 315 10.83 -12.44 13.74
C SER A 315 9.77 -11.85 14.68
N HIS A 316 9.85 -10.54 14.95
CA HIS A 316 8.88 -9.81 15.76
C HIS A 316 7.65 -9.32 14.99
N MET A 317 7.55 -9.56 13.71
CA MET A 317 6.48 -9.22 12.76
C MET A 317 7.02 -9.10 11.34
N CYS A 318 8.31 -8.82 11.20
CA CYS A 318 8.97 -8.58 9.92
C CYS A 318 9.14 -9.85 9.10
N VAL A 319 9.49 -9.67 7.83
CA VAL A 319 9.87 -10.73 6.89
C VAL A 319 11.37 -10.64 6.65
N ARG A 320 12.13 -11.62 7.13
CA ARG A 320 13.58 -11.69 6.98
C ARG A 320 13.95 -12.45 5.72
N ASN A 321 14.89 -11.91 4.95
CA ASN A 321 15.44 -12.52 3.74
C ASN A 321 16.96 -12.58 3.77
N ALA A 322 17.58 -13.28 2.83
CA ALA A 322 18.98 -13.05 2.49
C ALA A 322 19.21 -11.56 2.22
N THR A 323 20.33 -11.00 2.66
CA THR A 323 20.53 -9.54 2.59
C THR A 323 20.57 -9.04 1.16
N SER A 324 21.16 -9.80 0.25
CA SER A 324 21.14 -9.47 -1.20
C SER A 324 19.73 -9.55 -1.80
N HIS A 325 18.87 -10.49 -1.36
CA HIS A 325 17.47 -10.54 -1.77
C HIS A 325 16.66 -9.35 -1.21
N ALA A 326 16.86 -9.01 0.06
CA ALA A 326 16.23 -7.84 0.65
C ALA A 326 16.66 -6.54 -0.06
N LYS A 327 17.92 -6.45 -0.52
CA LYS A 327 18.40 -5.36 -1.38
C LYS A 327 17.67 -5.33 -2.72
N PHE A 328 17.51 -6.48 -3.38
CA PHE A 328 16.71 -6.59 -4.61
C PHE A 328 15.28 -6.10 -4.39
N VAL A 329 14.58 -6.59 -3.37
CA VAL A 329 13.21 -6.15 -3.02
C VAL A 329 13.18 -4.63 -2.75
N TYR A 330 14.16 -4.12 -2.00
CA TYR A 330 14.28 -2.70 -1.67
C TYR A 330 14.44 -1.82 -2.91
N GLU A 331 15.22 -2.23 -3.89
CA GLU A 331 15.48 -1.49 -5.12
C GLU A 331 14.35 -1.66 -6.14
N TYR A 332 13.81 -2.88 -6.26
CA TYR A 332 12.87 -3.27 -7.30
C TYR A 332 11.41 -2.87 -7.03
N LEU A 333 10.95 -2.86 -5.78
CA LEU A 333 9.57 -2.50 -5.46
C LEU A 333 9.45 -1.00 -5.18
N PRO A 334 8.98 -0.15 -6.11
CA PRO A 334 8.81 1.28 -5.85
C PRO A 334 7.79 1.55 -4.73
N THR A 335 8.11 2.55 -3.90
CA THR A 335 7.22 3.01 -2.81
C THR A 335 5.93 3.57 -3.39
N GLU A 336 4.79 3.21 -2.78
CA GLU A 336 3.44 3.64 -3.16
C GLU A 336 2.94 3.15 -4.55
N LEU A 337 3.73 2.34 -5.23
CA LEU A 337 3.41 1.72 -6.51
C LEU A 337 3.55 0.19 -6.47
N SER A 338 3.85 -0.39 -5.29
CA SER A 338 4.02 -1.83 -5.12
C SER A 338 3.21 -2.35 -3.96
N LEU A 339 2.79 -3.61 -4.07
CA LEU A 339 2.03 -4.30 -3.04
C LEU A 339 2.86 -5.37 -2.34
N VAL A 340 2.54 -5.61 -1.08
CA VAL A 340 2.95 -6.81 -0.33
C VAL A 340 1.69 -7.56 0.06
N VAL A 341 1.56 -8.78 -0.41
CA VAL A 341 0.44 -9.67 -0.10
C VAL A 341 0.94 -10.79 0.80
N VAL A 342 0.44 -10.84 2.03
CA VAL A 342 0.79 -11.87 3.00
C VAL A 342 -0.31 -12.92 3.02
N ILE A 343 0.05 -14.16 2.67
CA ILE A 343 -0.84 -15.33 2.58
C ILE A 343 -0.48 -16.39 3.61
N GLU A 344 -1.39 -17.36 3.82
CA GLU A 344 -1.19 -18.50 4.73
C GLU A 344 -1.65 -19.83 4.12
#